data_5bf8bf367c5ff3874424eb11f69242e4
#
_entry.id   5bf8bf367c5ff3874424eb11f69242e4
#
_cell.length_a   1.000
_cell.length_b   1.000
_cell.length_c   1.000
_cell.angle_alpha   90.00
_cell.angle_beta   90.00
_cell.angle_gamma   90.00
#
_symmetry.space_group_name_H-M   'P 1'
#
loop_
_entity.id
_entity.type
_entity.pdbx_description
1 polymer ?
#
loop_
_entity_poly.entity_id
_entity_poly.type
_entity_poly.pdbx_seq_one_letter_code
_entity_poly.pdbx_strand_id
1 'polypeptide(L)'
;VIIENKLDDSGRDVVWQAIKYTGYCSSLNKAQIVSIYQDFLNKQQCEQKRDAAEVLADFLERDSLDEVVLNAAQSQRVILVAARFRKEGFGLRIQCFCITPYKMETEILLDIRQIIPPPEAEEYMINISEKEKEEQTSTGENIKRHAIRKKFWTELLQKLQEKNFPLYSNVSPSIDHWLAAGSGISGMHYSLIFGNKLIRVEFYFTRVNALINSFAFQWMLERKDTIEQAFGQSLEWQPLEGKKACRIQCEKAITQGFSEENWQEMQNWLCEHIIKLEKAIHPHIAGLKNALQSQRHEIEEDN
;
A
#
# COMPACT_ATOMS: atom_id res chain seq x y z
N VAL A 1 -3.11 -12.64 3.97
CA VAL A 1 -2.46 -13.43 5.04
C VAL A 1 -3.51 -13.81 6.07
N ILE A 2 -3.59 -15.10 6.43
CA ILE A 2 -4.47 -15.62 7.47
C ILE A 2 -3.60 -15.93 8.67
N ILE A 3 -3.97 -15.40 9.83
CA ILE A 3 -3.24 -15.60 11.09
C ILE A 3 -4.12 -16.39 12.03
N GLU A 4 -3.71 -17.59 12.37
CA GLU A 4 -4.35 -18.43 13.37
C GLU A 4 -3.56 -18.40 14.67
N ASN A 5 -4.16 -17.90 15.74
CA ASN A 5 -3.54 -17.77 17.04
C ASN A 5 -4.02 -18.88 17.98
N LYS A 6 -3.10 -19.59 18.61
CA LYS A 6 -3.38 -20.57 19.66
C LYS A 6 -2.60 -20.25 20.93
N LEU A 7 -3.32 -20.15 22.04
CA LEU A 7 -2.72 -19.87 23.36
C LEU A 7 -2.06 -21.12 23.98
N ASP A 8 -2.65 -22.30 23.75
CA ASP A 8 -2.22 -23.55 24.33
C ASP A 8 -1.93 -24.62 23.26
N ASP A 9 -1.85 -25.88 23.66
CA ASP A 9 -1.43 -27.01 22.84
C ASP A 9 -2.08 -26.98 21.44
N SER A 10 -1.23 -26.86 20.45
CA SER A 10 -1.62 -26.88 19.06
C SER A 10 -1.81 -28.32 18.59
N GLY A 11 -2.78 -29.03 19.12
CA GLY A 11 -3.09 -30.38 18.68
C GLY A 11 -3.23 -30.52 17.15
N ARG A 12 -3.34 -31.75 16.66
CA ARG A 12 -3.42 -32.07 15.21
C ARG A 12 -4.45 -31.26 14.43
N ASP A 13 -5.46 -30.69 15.13
CA ASP A 13 -6.57 -29.94 14.52
C ASP A 13 -6.20 -28.51 14.07
N VAL A 14 -5.11 -27.91 14.57
CA VAL A 14 -4.73 -26.53 14.24
C VAL A 14 -4.42 -26.35 12.76
N VAL A 15 -3.68 -27.28 12.20
CA VAL A 15 -3.33 -27.26 10.76
C VAL A 15 -4.59 -27.38 9.90
N TRP A 16 -5.50 -28.26 10.29
CA TRP A 16 -6.78 -28.45 9.59
C TRP A 16 -7.68 -27.22 9.70
N GLN A 17 -7.73 -26.57 10.84
CA GLN A 17 -8.47 -25.33 11.02
C GLN A 17 -7.88 -24.22 10.15
N ALA A 18 -6.57 -24.06 10.13
CA ALA A 18 -5.91 -23.07 9.30
C ALA A 18 -6.14 -23.32 7.80
N ILE A 19 -6.06 -24.56 7.35
CA ILE A 19 -6.37 -24.94 5.96
C ILE A 19 -7.85 -24.66 5.64
N LYS A 20 -8.77 -25.00 6.54
CA LYS A 20 -10.20 -24.73 6.38
C LYS A 20 -10.47 -23.23 6.25
N TYR A 21 -9.90 -22.41 7.12
CA TYR A 21 -10.03 -20.95 7.03
C TYR A 21 -9.39 -20.39 5.77
N THR A 22 -8.27 -20.95 5.36
CA THR A 22 -7.63 -20.58 4.08
C THR A 22 -8.56 -20.88 2.91
N GLY A 23 -9.20 -22.05 2.91
CA GLY A 23 -10.18 -22.44 1.91
C GLY A 23 -11.34 -21.43 1.84
N TYR A 24 -11.93 -21.09 2.98
CA TYR A 24 -13.02 -20.10 3.02
C TYR A 24 -12.56 -18.71 2.57
N CYS A 25 -11.42 -18.23 3.07
CA CYS A 25 -10.93 -16.92 2.71
C CYS A 25 -10.41 -16.85 1.27
N SER A 26 -9.97 -17.97 0.68
CA SER A 26 -9.43 -17.98 -0.68
C SER A 26 -10.46 -17.63 -1.74
N SER A 27 -11.74 -17.88 -1.48
CA SER A 27 -12.84 -17.58 -2.40
C SER A 27 -13.32 -16.12 -2.32
N LEU A 28 -12.91 -15.36 -1.31
CA LEU A 28 -13.37 -13.99 -1.12
C LEU A 28 -12.80 -13.07 -2.20
N ASN A 29 -13.68 -12.38 -2.91
CA ASN A 29 -13.33 -11.31 -3.82
C ASN A 29 -13.15 -9.96 -3.09
N LYS A 30 -12.69 -8.94 -3.79
CA LYS A 30 -12.44 -7.60 -3.24
C LYS A 30 -13.68 -7.01 -2.56
N ALA A 31 -14.83 -7.06 -3.22
CA ALA A 31 -16.08 -6.49 -2.70
C ALA A 31 -16.50 -7.17 -1.39
N GLN A 32 -16.37 -8.49 -1.31
CA GLN A 32 -16.68 -9.25 -0.10
C GLN A 32 -15.74 -8.91 1.06
N ILE A 33 -14.44 -8.76 0.78
CA ILE A 33 -13.45 -8.36 1.80
C ILE A 33 -13.77 -6.96 2.34
N VAL A 34 -14.06 -6.00 1.46
CA VAL A 34 -14.45 -4.64 1.85
C VAL A 34 -15.71 -4.67 2.69
N SER A 35 -16.74 -5.44 2.29
CA SER A 35 -17.98 -5.57 3.05
C SER A 35 -17.76 -6.15 4.45
N ILE A 36 -16.99 -7.24 4.56
CA ILE A 36 -16.64 -7.85 5.85
C ILE A 36 -15.90 -6.86 6.76
N TYR A 37 -14.97 -6.11 6.18
CA TYR A 37 -14.21 -5.12 6.94
C TYR A 37 -15.08 -3.92 7.35
N GLN A 38 -16.01 -3.49 6.49
CA GLN A 38 -16.97 -2.45 6.83
C GLN A 38 -17.88 -2.86 7.99
N ASP A 39 -18.36 -4.11 7.98
CA ASP A 39 -19.16 -4.65 9.10
C ASP A 39 -18.37 -4.69 10.40
N PHE A 40 -17.07 -5.00 10.33
CA PHE A 40 -16.18 -4.93 11.48
C PHE A 40 -16.02 -3.49 11.99
N LEU A 41 -15.75 -2.53 11.10
CA LEU A 41 -15.63 -1.11 11.47
C LEU A 41 -16.92 -0.57 12.09
N ASN A 42 -18.09 -0.96 11.56
CA ASN A 42 -19.38 -0.56 12.08
C ASN A 42 -19.66 -1.11 13.50
N LYS A 43 -19.09 -2.27 13.84
CA LYS A 43 -19.22 -2.88 15.18
C LYS A 43 -18.26 -2.26 16.20
N GLN A 44 -17.14 -1.70 15.75
CA GLN A 44 -16.26 -0.92 16.61
C GLN A 44 -16.90 0.47 16.79
N GLN A 45 -17.40 0.78 17.98
CA GLN A 45 -18.06 2.05 18.34
C GLN A 45 -17.07 3.24 18.24
N CYS A 46 -16.49 3.47 17.06
CA CYS A 46 -15.67 4.64 16.81
C CYS A 46 -16.56 5.81 16.44
N GLU A 47 -16.32 6.98 17.05
CA GLU A 47 -17.07 8.22 16.80
C GLU A 47 -17.06 8.70 15.33
N GLN A 48 -16.10 8.24 14.54
CA GLN A 48 -16.02 8.52 13.11
C GLN A 48 -16.35 7.28 12.28
N LYS A 49 -17.38 7.36 11.46
CA LYS A 49 -17.68 6.35 10.43
C LYS A 49 -16.53 6.37 9.41
N ARG A 50 -15.73 5.30 9.38
CA ARG A 50 -14.66 5.12 8.40
C ARG A 50 -15.15 4.26 7.25
N ASP A 51 -14.84 4.65 6.03
CA ASP A 51 -15.07 3.81 4.85
C ASP A 51 -13.98 2.75 4.76
N ALA A 52 -14.39 1.48 4.64
CA ALA A 52 -13.47 0.34 4.61
C ALA A 52 -12.55 0.37 3.38
N ALA A 53 -13.04 0.83 2.23
CA ALA A 53 -12.23 0.90 1.01
C ALA A 53 -11.16 1.97 1.12
N GLU A 54 -11.48 3.13 1.70
CA GLU A 54 -10.51 4.19 1.95
C GLU A 54 -9.44 3.75 2.95
N VAL A 55 -9.83 3.12 4.06
CA VAL A 55 -8.88 2.62 5.07
C VAL A 55 -7.95 1.56 4.51
N LEU A 56 -8.47 0.66 3.67
CA LEU A 56 -7.65 -0.36 3.02
C LEU A 56 -6.72 0.23 1.95
N ALA A 57 -7.18 1.20 1.16
CA ALA A 57 -6.36 1.90 0.18
C ALA A 57 -5.21 2.64 0.87
N ASP A 58 -5.51 3.34 1.95
CA ASP A 58 -4.54 4.03 2.80
C ASP A 58 -3.49 3.08 3.40
N PHE A 59 -3.95 1.95 3.96
CA PHE A 59 -3.05 0.94 4.53
C PHE A 59 -2.09 0.35 3.48
N LEU A 60 -2.57 0.21 2.25
CA LEU A 60 -1.81 -0.34 1.13
C LEU A 60 -1.01 0.75 0.39
N GLU A 61 -1.03 1.99 0.88
CA GLU A 61 -0.35 3.14 0.28
C GLU A 61 -0.76 3.35 -1.19
N ARG A 62 -2.08 3.32 -1.45
CA ARG A 62 -2.69 3.49 -2.77
C ARG A 62 -3.71 4.61 -2.76
N ASP A 63 -3.85 5.29 -3.90
CA ASP A 63 -4.84 6.36 -4.07
C ASP A 63 -6.28 5.83 -4.07
N SER A 64 -6.47 4.61 -4.53
CA SER A 64 -7.76 3.92 -4.58
C SER A 64 -7.58 2.42 -4.44
N LEU A 65 -8.55 1.77 -3.81
CA LEU A 65 -8.59 0.31 -3.74
C LEU A 65 -8.79 -0.36 -5.12
N ASP A 66 -9.32 0.38 -6.10
CA ASP A 66 -9.48 -0.13 -7.48
C ASP A 66 -8.15 -0.55 -8.11
N GLU A 67 -7.07 0.06 -7.68
CA GLU A 67 -5.71 -0.25 -8.15
C GLU A 67 -5.10 -1.51 -7.52
N VAL A 68 -5.79 -2.12 -6.56
CA VAL A 68 -5.25 -3.24 -5.78
C VAL A 68 -6.01 -4.52 -6.09
N VAL A 69 -5.27 -5.61 -6.32
CA VAL A 69 -5.80 -6.96 -6.30
C VAL A 69 -5.69 -7.48 -4.88
N LEU A 70 -6.83 -7.59 -4.19
CA LEU A 70 -6.89 -8.22 -2.88
C LEU A 70 -7.06 -9.73 -3.04
N ASN A 71 -6.30 -10.47 -2.24
CA ASN A 71 -6.45 -11.92 -2.14
C ASN A 71 -6.25 -12.65 -3.48
N ALA A 72 -5.20 -12.27 -4.24
CA ALA A 72 -4.88 -12.88 -5.53
C ALA A 72 -4.73 -14.42 -5.42
N ALA A 73 -5.14 -15.15 -6.45
CA ALA A 73 -5.03 -16.60 -6.48
C ALA A 73 -3.56 -17.02 -6.27
N GLN A 74 -3.35 -18.07 -5.46
CA GLN A 74 -2.04 -18.62 -5.12
C GLN A 74 -1.12 -17.72 -4.28
N SER A 75 -1.59 -16.56 -3.83
CA SER A 75 -0.81 -15.63 -3.00
C SER A 75 -1.14 -15.73 -1.51
N GLN A 76 -2.08 -16.59 -1.12
CA GLN A 76 -2.47 -16.74 0.27
C GLN A 76 -1.33 -17.33 1.11
N ARG A 77 -1.08 -16.69 2.23
CA ARG A 77 -0.15 -17.16 3.25
C ARG A 77 -0.88 -17.38 4.55
N VAL A 78 -0.58 -18.51 5.19
CA VAL A 78 -1.09 -18.83 6.54
C VAL A 78 0.05 -18.75 7.51
N ILE A 79 -0.17 -18.03 8.60
CA ILE A 79 0.76 -17.93 9.71
C ILE A 79 0.07 -18.57 10.93
N LEU A 80 0.65 -19.65 11.41
CA LEU A 80 0.23 -20.27 12.66
C LEU A 80 1.09 -19.70 13.80
N VAL A 81 0.45 -19.02 14.74
CA VAL A 81 1.11 -18.48 15.92
C VAL A 81 0.68 -19.31 17.13
N ALA A 82 1.62 -20.10 17.65
CA ALA A 82 1.41 -20.88 18.87
C ALA A 82 2.61 -20.75 19.79
N ALA A 83 2.40 -20.94 21.08
CA ALA A 83 3.47 -20.82 22.07
C ALA A 83 4.67 -21.76 21.81
N ARG A 84 4.45 -22.87 21.10
CA ARG A 84 5.47 -23.89 20.80
C ARG A 84 5.68 -24.21 19.32
N PHE A 85 4.97 -23.50 18.41
CA PHE A 85 5.03 -23.86 16.98
C PHE A 85 4.97 -22.63 16.09
N ARG A 86 6.00 -22.44 15.25
CA ARG A 86 6.02 -21.46 14.16
C ARG A 86 6.19 -22.20 12.85
N LYS A 87 5.22 -22.06 11.95
CA LYS A 87 5.35 -22.54 10.58
C LYS A 87 4.74 -21.51 9.64
N GLU A 88 5.55 -21.01 8.72
CA GLU A 88 5.06 -20.20 7.62
C GLU A 88 4.36 -21.10 6.62
N GLY A 89 3.13 -20.77 6.25
CA GLY A 89 2.37 -21.48 5.24
C GLY A 89 2.72 -20.97 3.83
N PHE A 90 2.74 -21.89 2.89
CA PHE A 90 2.87 -21.58 1.46
C PHE A 90 1.47 -21.55 0.82
N GLY A 91 1.32 -20.76 -0.25
CA GLY A 91 0.10 -20.75 -1.05
C GLY A 91 -0.08 -22.08 -1.78
N LEU A 92 -0.70 -23.05 -1.13
CA LEU A 92 -0.92 -24.39 -1.67
C LEU A 92 -2.39 -24.53 -2.09
N ARG A 93 -2.62 -24.90 -3.36
CA ARG A 93 -3.92 -25.48 -3.76
C ARG A 93 -3.91 -26.94 -3.31
N ILE A 94 -4.72 -27.26 -2.28
CA ILE A 94 -4.86 -28.62 -1.77
C ILE A 94 -6.21 -29.16 -2.22
N GLN A 95 -6.20 -30.30 -2.91
CA GLN A 95 -7.40 -31.07 -3.17
C GLN A 95 -7.22 -32.43 -2.51
N CYS A 96 -8.23 -32.84 -1.73
CA CYS A 96 -8.23 -34.14 -1.08
C CYS A 96 -9.45 -34.93 -1.54
N PHE A 97 -9.18 -36.15 -1.94
CA PHE A 97 -10.21 -37.12 -2.33
C PHE A 97 -10.17 -38.31 -1.38
N CYS A 98 -11.35 -38.74 -0.93
CA CYS A 98 -11.51 -40.03 -0.29
C CYS A 98 -11.87 -41.04 -1.36
N ILE A 99 -11.05 -42.09 -1.50
CA ILE A 99 -11.30 -43.19 -2.41
C ILE A 99 -11.61 -44.41 -1.56
N THR A 100 -12.85 -44.92 -1.66
CA THR A 100 -13.28 -46.10 -0.93
C THR A 100 -13.55 -47.22 -1.93
N PRO A 101 -12.77 -48.31 -1.92
CA PRO A 101 -13.04 -49.44 -2.76
C PRO A 101 -14.13 -50.34 -2.16
N TYR A 102 -15.10 -50.72 -2.97
CA TYR A 102 -16.14 -51.71 -2.65
C TYR A 102 -15.97 -52.93 -3.54
N LYS A 103 -15.95 -54.10 -2.95
CA LYS A 103 -15.91 -55.36 -3.70
C LYS A 103 -17.34 -55.81 -3.95
N MET A 104 -17.66 -55.99 -5.20
CA MET A 104 -18.94 -56.51 -5.64
C MET A 104 -18.71 -57.73 -6.54
N GLU A 105 -18.90 -58.91 -5.99
CA GLU A 105 -18.58 -60.22 -6.63
C GLU A 105 -17.17 -60.26 -7.22
N THR A 106 -17.03 -60.07 -8.53
CA THR A 106 -15.75 -60.09 -9.27
C THR A 106 -15.21 -58.72 -9.63
N GLU A 107 -15.99 -57.67 -9.36
CA GLU A 107 -15.64 -56.29 -9.71
C GLU A 107 -15.28 -55.46 -8.48
N ILE A 108 -14.44 -54.43 -8.67
CA ILE A 108 -14.12 -53.43 -7.66
C ILE A 108 -14.70 -52.13 -8.12
N LEU A 109 -15.64 -51.62 -7.33
CA LEU A 109 -16.19 -50.26 -7.49
C LEU A 109 -15.42 -49.27 -6.62
N LEU A 110 -15.13 -48.12 -7.16
CA LEU A 110 -14.46 -47.03 -6.42
C LEU A 110 -15.49 -45.92 -6.17
N ASP A 111 -15.75 -45.65 -4.90
CA ASP A 111 -16.45 -44.39 -4.50
C ASP A 111 -15.38 -43.33 -4.31
N ILE A 112 -15.43 -42.26 -5.10
CA ILE A 112 -14.47 -41.14 -5.05
C ILE A 112 -15.23 -39.90 -4.60
N ARG A 113 -14.95 -39.46 -3.40
CA ARG A 113 -15.52 -38.22 -2.84
C ARG A 113 -14.44 -37.18 -2.59
N GLN A 114 -14.68 -35.99 -3.09
CA GLN A 114 -13.82 -34.86 -2.77
C GLN A 114 -14.08 -34.40 -1.34
N ILE A 115 -13.03 -34.31 -0.53
CA ILE A 115 -13.11 -33.85 0.87
C ILE A 115 -12.70 -32.39 0.96
N ILE A 116 -11.76 -31.95 0.13
CA ILE A 116 -11.26 -30.57 0.08
C ILE A 116 -11.17 -30.13 -1.38
N PRO A 117 -11.82 -29.03 -1.76
CA PRO A 117 -12.88 -28.34 -1.02
C PRO A 117 -14.10 -29.25 -0.80
N PRO A 118 -14.85 -29.09 0.30
CA PRO A 118 -16.07 -29.88 0.53
C PRO A 118 -17.12 -29.59 -0.54
N PRO A 119 -18.08 -30.53 -0.82
CA PRO A 119 -19.13 -30.33 -1.82
C PRO A 119 -19.97 -29.07 -1.61
N GLU A 120 -20.17 -28.66 -0.35
CA GLU A 120 -20.89 -27.44 0.03
C GLU A 120 -20.15 -26.16 -0.40
N ALA A 121 -18.92 -26.30 -0.85
CA ALA A 121 -18.13 -25.19 -1.36
C ALA A 121 -18.39 -24.88 -2.86
N GLU A 122 -19.38 -25.49 -3.50
CA GLU A 122 -19.72 -25.14 -4.89
C GLU A 122 -20.04 -23.66 -5.08
N GLU A 123 -20.72 -23.03 -4.12
CA GLU A 123 -20.95 -21.59 -4.11
C GLU A 123 -19.63 -20.80 -4.09
N TYR A 124 -18.61 -21.35 -3.42
CA TYR A 124 -17.28 -20.73 -3.39
C TYR A 124 -16.52 -20.91 -4.71
N MET A 125 -16.82 -21.97 -5.48
CA MET A 125 -16.21 -22.18 -6.81
C MET A 125 -16.70 -21.15 -7.82
N ILE A 126 -17.95 -20.69 -7.73
CA ILE A 126 -18.47 -19.59 -8.54
C ILE A 126 -17.71 -18.30 -8.22
N ASN A 127 -17.52 -18.02 -6.93
CA ASN A 127 -16.75 -16.86 -6.48
C ASN A 127 -15.27 -16.91 -6.92
N ILE A 128 -14.66 -18.11 -7.00
CA ILE A 128 -13.30 -18.29 -7.53
C ILE A 128 -13.24 -17.87 -9.01
N SER A 129 -14.20 -18.27 -9.81
CA SER A 129 -14.20 -17.92 -11.24
C SER A 129 -14.47 -16.42 -11.47
N GLU A 130 -15.25 -15.77 -10.63
CA GLU A 130 -15.46 -14.32 -10.66
C GLU A 130 -14.19 -13.58 -10.25
N LYS A 131 -13.52 -14.07 -9.20
CA LYS A 131 -12.24 -13.55 -8.74
C LYS A 131 -11.14 -13.68 -9.79
N GLU A 132 -11.02 -14.82 -10.47
CA GLU A 132 -10.06 -15.02 -11.56
C GLU A 132 -10.30 -14.03 -12.71
N LYS A 133 -11.55 -13.72 -13.03
CA LYS A 133 -11.92 -12.68 -14.02
C LYS A 133 -11.52 -11.29 -13.51
N GLU A 134 -11.78 -10.99 -12.24
CA GLU A 134 -11.38 -9.73 -11.61
C GLU A 134 -9.85 -9.55 -11.63
N GLU A 135 -9.09 -10.60 -11.29
CA GLU A 135 -7.62 -10.60 -11.34
C GLU A 135 -7.09 -10.39 -12.76
N GLN A 136 -7.66 -11.05 -13.76
CA GLN A 136 -7.27 -10.86 -15.16
C GLN A 136 -7.54 -9.43 -15.64
N THR A 137 -8.70 -8.87 -15.30
CA THR A 137 -9.08 -7.51 -15.67
C THR A 137 -8.18 -6.49 -14.96
N SER A 138 -8.00 -6.61 -13.64
CA SER A 138 -7.17 -5.70 -12.87
C SER A 138 -5.68 -5.81 -13.23
N THR A 139 -5.19 -7.00 -13.57
CA THR A 139 -3.81 -7.17 -14.06
C THR A 139 -3.60 -6.46 -15.39
N GLY A 140 -4.55 -6.58 -16.32
CA GLY A 140 -4.49 -5.89 -17.60
C GLY A 140 -4.54 -4.36 -17.46
N GLU A 141 -5.39 -3.84 -16.58
CA GLU A 141 -5.45 -2.42 -16.27
C GLU A 141 -4.21 -1.92 -15.55
N ASN A 142 -3.69 -2.69 -14.59
CA ASN A 142 -2.45 -2.36 -13.89
C ASN A 142 -1.25 -2.31 -14.85
N ILE A 143 -1.13 -3.25 -15.79
CA ILE A 143 -0.09 -3.21 -16.82
C ILE A 143 -0.20 -1.92 -17.65
N LYS A 144 -1.43 -1.53 -18.05
CA LYS A 144 -1.65 -0.27 -18.78
C LYS A 144 -1.27 0.94 -17.93
N ARG A 145 -1.70 1.00 -16.66
CA ARG A 145 -1.34 2.09 -15.72
C ARG A 145 0.16 2.17 -15.47
N HIS A 146 0.84 1.03 -15.33
CA HIS A 146 2.29 0.98 -15.19
C HIS A 146 3.01 1.55 -16.41
N ALA A 147 2.54 1.21 -17.62
CA ALA A 147 3.10 1.75 -18.86
C ALA A 147 2.87 3.27 -18.95
N ILE A 148 1.66 3.74 -18.61
CA ILE A 148 1.29 5.16 -18.56
C ILE A 148 2.21 5.91 -17.56
N ARG A 149 2.34 5.42 -16.34
CA ARG A 149 3.17 6.04 -15.31
C ARG A 149 4.63 6.11 -15.72
N LYS A 150 5.18 5.00 -16.23
CA LYS A 150 6.55 4.97 -16.70
C LYS A 150 6.82 5.97 -17.81
N LYS A 151 5.91 6.08 -18.78
CA LYS A 151 5.99 7.06 -19.87
C LYS A 151 5.93 8.49 -19.33
N PHE A 152 4.93 8.78 -18.48
CA PHE A 152 4.77 10.09 -17.84
C PHE A 152 6.02 10.53 -17.08
N TRP A 153 6.57 9.64 -16.23
CA TRP A 153 7.79 9.92 -15.48
C TRP A 153 9.01 10.13 -16.37
N THR A 154 9.12 9.37 -17.46
CA THR A 154 10.21 9.54 -18.42
C THR A 154 10.21 10.94 -19.02
N GLU A 155 9.06 11.41 -19.49
CA GLU A 155 8.90 12.74 -20.08
C GLU A 155 9.09 13.86 -19.03
N LEU A 156 8.57 13.65 -17.80
CA LEU A 156 8.73 14.62 -16.70
C LEU A 156 10.21 14.78 -16.29
N LEU A 157 10.94 13.68 -16.15
CA LEU A 157 12.38 13.71 -15.82
C LEU A 157 13.21 14.41 -16.90
N GLN A 158 12.88 14.19 -18.17
CA GLN A 158 13.49 14.92 -19.27
C GLN A 158 13.24 16.44 -19.16
N LYS A 159 12.01 16.86 -18.86
CA LYS A 159 11.69 18.28 -18.64
C LYS A 159 12.42 18.89 -17.45
N LEU A 160 12.59 18.14 -16.35
CA LEU A 160 13.39 18.59 -15.18
C LEU A 160 14.87 18.74 -15.55
N GLN A 161 15.40 17.84 -16.38
CA GLN A 161 16.77 17.93 -16.87
C GLN A 161 16.96 19.16 -17.80
N GLU A 162 16.03 19.44 -18.71
CA GLU A 162 16.03 20.62 -19.56
C GLU A 162 16.00 21.93 -18.75
N LYS A 163 15.35 21.91 -17.59
CA LYS A 163 15.35 23.03 -16.63
C LYS A 163 16.59 23.11 -15.74
N ASN A 164 17.58 22.24 -15.96
CA ASN A 164 18.79 22.13 -15.13
C ASN A 164 18.48 21.93 -13.64
N PHE A 165 17.48 21.12 -13.31
CA PHE A 165 17.10 20.82 -11.93
C PHE A 165 17.75 19.50 -11.48
N PRO A 166 18.83 19.54 -10.66
CA PRO A 166 19.69 18.38 -10.40
C PRO A 166 19.08 17.38 -9.41
N LEU A 167 18.07 17.77 -8.63
CA LEU A 167 17.52 16.95 -7.55
C LEU A 167 17.07 15.55 -8.05
N TYR A 168 16.54 15.47 -9.25
CA TYR A 168 16.06 14.23 -9.86
C TYR A 168 17.03 13.63 -10.90
N SER A 169 18.27 14.13 -11.03
CA SER A 169 19.21 13.67 -12.07
C SER A 169 19.59 12.20 -11.97
N ASN A 170 19.57 11.63 -10.76
CA ASN A 170 19.88 10.21 -10.48
C ASN A 170 18.63 9.37 -10.24
N VAL A 171 17.45 9.86 -10.57
CA VAL A 171 16.19 9.16 -10.39
C VAL A 171 15.75 8.55 -11.71
N SER A 172 15.39 7.27 -11.68
CA SER A 172 14.88 6.54 -12.86
C SER A 172 13.35 6.53 -12.88
N PRO A 173 12.73 6.51 -14.08
CA PRO A 173 11.28 6.38 -14.20
C PRO A 173 10.76 5.11 -13.52
N SER A 174 9.75 5.24 -12.69
CA SER A 174 9.09 4.16 -11.95
C SER A 174 7.75 3.80 -12.59
N ILE A 175 7.18 2.67 -12.17
CA ILE A 175 5.81 2.28 -12.45
C ILE A 175 4.85 2.72 -11.33
N ASP A 176 5.39 3.24 -10.23
CA ASP A 176 4.62 3.70 -9.10
C ASP A 176 3.93 5.05 -9.41
N HIS A 177 2.90 5.36 -8.61
CA HIS A 177 2.21 6.65 -8.72
C HIS A 177 3.01 7.82 -8.12
N TRP A 178 4.15 7.53 -7.51
CA TRP A 178 5.06 8.50 -6.92
C TRP A 178 6.48 8.38 -7.47
N LEU A 179 7.22 9.47 -7.41
CA LEU A 179 8.64 9.52 -7.75
C LEU A 179 9.34 10.40 -6.73
N ALA A 180 10.33 9.85 -6.01
CA ALA A 180 10.99 10.53 -4.92
C ALA A 180 12.46 10.81 -5.19
N ALA A 181 12.94 11.94 -4.66
CA ALA A 181 14.35 12.33 -4.62
C ALA A 181 14.77 12.66 -3.19
N GLY A 182 15.96 12.24 -2.79
CA GLY A 182 16.46 12.41 -1.42
C GLY A 182 16.70 13.88 -1.05
N SER A 183 16.37 14.25 0.17
CA SER A 183 16.62 15.60 0.72
C SER A 183 18.03 15.77 1.33
N GLY A 184 18.82 14.71 1.43
CA GLY A 184 20.07 14.70 2.21
C GLY A 184 19.88 14.30 3.68
N ILE A 185 18.63 14.02 4.10
CA ILE A 185 18.31 13.46 5.41
C ILE A 185 17.62 12.11 5.19
N SER A 186 18.13 11.03 5.79
CA SER A 186 17.55 9.71 5.67
C SER A 186 16.08 9.69 6.14
N GLY A 187 15.18 9.07 5.35
CA GLY A 187 13.76 9.01 5.62
C GLY A 187 13.01 10.33 5.43
N MET A 188 13.60 11.30 4.71
CA MET A 188 12.94 12.53 4.28
C MET A 188 13.27 12.78 2.81
N HIS A 189 12.25 13.05 2.01
CA HIS A 189 12.44 13.17 0.56
C HIS A 189 11.40 14.10 -0.07
N TYR A 190 11.76 14.62 -1.24
CA TYR A 190 10.84 15.32 -2.11
C TYR A 190 10.15 14.32 -3.01
N SER A 191 8.83 14.37 -3.09
CA SER A 191 8.05 13.45 -3.92
C SER A 191 7.18 14.19 -4.91
N LEU A 192 7.03 13.57 -6.06
CA LEU A 192 6.08 13.91 -7.11
C LEU A 192 5.02 12.81 -7.14
N ILE A 193 3.75 13.18 -7.12
CA ILE A 193 2.63 12.25 -7.18
C ILE A 193 1.88 12.44 -8.49
N PHE A 194 1.59 11.33 -9.16
CA PHE A 194 0.84 11.27 -10.40
C PHE A 194 -0.34 10.32 -10.27
N GLY A 195 -1.53 10.86 -10.12
CA GLY A 195 -2.79 10.14 -10.04
C GLY A 195 -3.75 10.50 -11.18
N ASN A 196 -4.90 9.84 -11.21
CA ASN A 196 -5.93 10.13 -12.19
C ASN A 196 -6.79 11.35 -11.84
N LYS A 197 -6.88 11.69 -10.57
CA LYS A 197 -7.72 12.77 -10.03
C LYS A 197 -6.94 13.95 -9.49
N LEU A 198 -5.67 13.74 -9.17
CA LEU A 198 -4.80 14.79 -8.62
C LEU A 198 -3.34 14.56 -9.03
N ILE A 199 -2.59 15.66 -9.01
CA ILE A 199 -1.13 15.68 -9.00
C ILE A 199 -0.67 16.47 -7.78
N ARG A 200 0.50 16.13 -7.23
CA ARG A 200 0.99 16.72 -6.00
C ARG A 200 2.51 16.77 -5.95
N VAL A 201 3.03 17.79 -5.32
CA VAL A 201 4.41 17.86 -4.86
C VAL A 201 4.42 17.87 -3.35
N GLU A 202 5.32 17.12 -2.74
CA GLU A 202 5.37 17.03 -1.28
C GLU A 202 6.79 16.87 -0.76
N PHE A 203 7.02 17.33 0.46
CA PHE A 203 8.13 16.95 1.30
C PHE A 203 7.63 15.99 2.35
N TYR A 204 8.13 14.77 2.32
CA TYR A 204 7.59 13.63 3.07
C TYR A 204 8.57 13.14 4.13
N PHE A 205 8.06 12.95 5.36
CA PHE A 205 8.80 12.49 6.52
C PHE A 205 8.37 11.05 6.81
N THR A 206 9.27 10.08 6.60
CA THR A 206 8.94 8.65 6.68
C THR A 206 10.01 7.83 7.40
N ARG A 207 10.59 8.34 8.46
CA ARG A 207 11.47 7.55 9.31
C ARG A 207 10.67 6.49 10.08
N VAL A 208 11.34 5.40 10.43
CA VAL A 208 10.77 4.30 11.21
C VAL A 208 10.20 4.79 12.55
N ASN A 209 10.87 5.75 13.18
CA ASN A 209 10.43 6.34 14.45
C ASN A 209 9.49 7.53 14.20
N ALA A 210 8.23 7.39 14.60
CA ALA A 210 7.20 8.40 14.47
C ALA A 210 7.51 9.69 15.24
N LEU A 211 8.16 9.61 16.41
CA LEU A 211 8.53 10.77 17.21
C LEU A 211 9.54 11.65 16.47
N ILE A 212 10.48 11.03 15.75
CA ILE A 212 11.46 11.77 14.94
C ILE A 212 10.77 12.47 13.77
N ASN A 213 9.77 11.83 13.14
CA ASN A 213 9.00 12.47 12.07
C ASN A 213 8.19 13.65 12.60
N SER A 214 7.54 13.49 13.74
CA SER A 214 6.76 14.56 14.39
C SER A 214 7.65 15.73 14.81
N PHE A 215 8.82 15.44 15.39
CA PHE A 215 9.80 16.48 15.74
C PHE A 215 10.28 17.25 14.51
N ALA A 216 10.69 16.55 13.46
CA ALA A 216 11.15 17.16 12.23
C ALA A 216 10.07 18.01 11.55
N PHE A 217 8.84 17.50 11.55
CA PHE A 217 7.69 18.21 11.04
C PHE A 217 7.41 19.50 11.84
N GLN A 218 7.39 19.40 13.18
CA GLN A 218 7.18 20.54 14.05
C GLN A 218 8.29 21.60 13.89
N TRP A 219 9.55 21.15 13.77
CA TRP A 219 10.68 22.03 13.52
C TRP A 219 10.54 22.82 12.21
N MET A 220 10.03 22.16 11.15
CA MET A 220 9.70 22.82 9.89
C MET A 220 8.48 23.74 10.02
N LEU A 221 7.44 23.32 10.77
CA LEU A 221 6.22 24.09 10.99
C LEU A 221 6.49 25.44 11.68
N GLU A 222 7.46 25.50 12.59
CA GLU A 222 7.91 26.76 13.21
C GLU A 222 8.46 27.76 12.18
N ARG A 223 8.82 27.30 10.98
CA ARG A 223 9.37 28.09 9.87
C ARG A 223 8.38 28.24 8.71
N LYS A 224 7.12 27.91 8.96
CA LYS A 224 6.04 27.88 7.97
C LYS A 224 5.98 29.13 7.14
N ASP A 225 5.92 30.30 7.77
CA ASP A 225 5.75 31.57 7.06
C ASP A 225 6.90 31.85 6.10
N THR A 226 8.13 31.56 6.51
CA THR A 226 9.32 31.71 5.65
C THR A 226 9.30 30.74 4.48
N ILE A 227 8.88 29.50 4.72
CA ILE A 227 8.80 28.46 3.70
C ILE A 227 7.70 28.81 2.69
N GLU A 228 6.51 29.18 3.15
CA GLU A 228 5.39 29.54 2.28
C GLU A 228 5.65 30.83 1.49
N GLN A 229 6.32 31.80 2.09
CA GLN A 229 6.78 33.02 1.39
C GLN A 229 7.76 32.65 0.26
N ALA A 230 8.71 31.78 0.51
CA ALA A 230 9.68 31.33 -0.49
C ALA A 230 9.05 30.45 -1.58
N PHE A 231 8.04 29.64 -1.23
CA PHE A 231 7.24 28.85 -2.16
C PHE A 231 6.32 29.70 -3.03
N GLY A 232 5.81 30.81 -2.48
CA GLY A 232 4.97 31.81 -3.15
C GLY A 232 3.47 31.60 -2.98
N GLN A 233 3.05 30.62 -2.17
CA GLN A 233 1.67 30.39 -1.76
C GLN A 233 1.61 29.54 -0.49
N SER A 234 0.42 29.38 0.08
CA SER A 234 0.20 28.49 1.22
C SER A 234 0.43 27.04 0.83
N LEU A 235 0.94 26.26 1.78
CA LEU A 235 1.13 24.82 1.70
C LEU A 235 0.18 24.11 2.66
N GLU A 236 -0.14 22.86 2.38
CA GLU A 236 -0.84 22.01 3.31
C GLU A 236 0.16 21.30 4.22
N TRP A 237 -0.04 21.46 5.53
CA TRP A 237 0.80 20.88 6.57
C TRP A 237 0.03 19.77 7.27
N GLN A 238 0.39 18.52 6.98
CA GLN A 238 -0.35 17.34 7.43
C GLN A 238 0.51 16.48 8.37
N PRO A 239 0.19 16.44 9.67
CA PRO A 239 0.85 15.54 10.62
C PRO A 239 0.46 14.06 10.40
N LEU A 240 -0.55 13.78 9.55
CA LEU A 240 -1.09 12.46 9.24
C LEU A 240 -1.43 11.66 10.51
N GLU A 241 -2.42 12.13 11.26
CA GLU A 241 -2.91 11.50 12.48
C GLU A 241 -3.15 10.00 12.28
N GLY A 242 -2.62 9.20 13.22
CA GLY A 242 -2.67 7.72 13.13
C GLY A 242 -1.64 7.08 12.20
N LYS A 243 -0.81 7.85 11.48
CA LYS A 243 0.32 7.37 10.69
C LYS A 243 1.66 7.76 11.32
N LYS A 244 2.71 7.03 11.02
CA LYS A 244 4.07 7.38 11.47
C LYS A 244 4.69 8.51 10.65
N ALA A 245 4.10 8.84 9.51
CA ALA A 245 4.61 9.80 8.55
C ALA A 245 3.96 11.18 8.73
N CYS A 246 4.64 12.24 8.22
CA CYS A 246 4.11 13.59 8.10
C CYS A 246 4.44 14.12 6.71
N ARG A 247 3.74 15.17 6.25
CA ARG A 247 4.05 15.79 4.97
C ARG A 247 3.73 17.29 4.92
N ILE A 248 4.44 17.97 4.04
CA ILE A 248 4.19 19.36 3.62
C ILE A 248 3.91 19.26 2.12
N GLN A 249 2.75 19.69 1.64
CA GLN A 249 2.34 19.46 0.27
C GLN A 249 1.68 20.63 -0.41
N CYS A 250 1.71 20.58 -1.73
CA CYS A 250 0.84 21.37 -2.61
C CYS A 250 0.26 20.41 -3.66
N GLU A 251 -1.06 20.41 -3.78
CA GLU A 251 -1.74 19.54 -4.74
C GLU A 251 -2.62 20.32 -5.72
N LYS A 252 -2.89 19.71 -6.85
CA LYS A 252 -3.80 20.22 -7.87
C LYS A 252 -4.76 19.11 -8.26
N ALA A 253 -6.05 19.36 -8.08
CA ALA A 253 -7.10 18.49 -8.60
C ALA A 253 -7.06 18.52 -10.14
N ILE A 254 -7.20 17.35 -10.74
CA ILE A 254 -7.22 17.17 -12.19
C ILE A 254 -8.34 16.22 -12.59
N THR A 255 -8.67 16.19 -13.86
CA THR A 255 -9.57 15.20 -14.44
C THR A 255 -8.82 14.41 -15.50
N GLN A 256 -9.05 13.07 -15.51
CA GLN A 256 -8.44 12.20 -16.52
C GLN A 256 -6.91 12.31 -16.62
N GLY A 257 -6.23 12.26 -15.46
CA GLY A 257 -4.77 12.38 -15.39
C GLY A 257 -4.01 11.36 -16.25
N PHE A 258 -4.61 10.21 -16.53
CA PHE A 258 -4.01 9.19 -17.39
C PHE A 258 -4.20 9.47 -18.89
N SER A 259 -4.94 10.52 -19.29
CA SER A 259 -4.99 10.96 -20.68
C SER A 259 -3.76 11.80 -21.04
N GLU A 260 -3.04 11.39 -22.08
CA GLU A 260 -1.81 12.07 -22.55
C GLU A 260 -2.05 13.52 -22.97
N GLU A 261 -3.28 13.88 -23.36
CA GLU A 261 -3.66 15.23 -23.74
C GLU A 261 -3.44 16.25 -22.61
N ASN A 262 -3.57 15.80 -21.36
CA ASN A 262 -3.44 16.65 -20.18
C ASN A 262 -2.00 16.72 -19.65
N TRP A 263 -1.10 15.87 -20.11
CA TRP A 263 0.23 15.69 -19.51
C TRP A 263 1.10 16.91 -19.59
N GLN A 264 1.05 17.67 -20.67
CA GLN A 264 1.89 18.85 -20.83
C GLN A 264 1.64 19.87 -19.72
N GLU A 265 0.37 20.14 -19.41
CA GLU A 265 -0.02 21.07 -18.34
C GLU A 265 0.38 20.50 -16.97
N MET A 266 0.09 19.21 -16.73
CA MET A 266 0.40 18.53 -15.48
C MET A 266 1.90 18.48 -15.22
N GLN A 267 2.70 18.11 -16.20
CA GLN A 267 4.15 18.06 -16.10
C GLN A 267 4.76 19.45 -15.88
N ASN A 268 4.24 20.48 -16.54
CA ASN A 268 4.68 21.86 -16.33
C ASN A 268 4.39 22.31 -14.89
N TRP A 269 3.20 22.01 -14.38
CA TRP A 269 2.83 22.31 -13.01
C TRP A 269 3.73 21.57 -12.00
N LEU A 270 3.94 20.27 -12.17
CA LEU A 270 4.82 19.48 -11.31
C LEU A 270 6.26 20.00 -11.32
N CYS A 271 6.81 20.29 -12.49
CA CYS A 271 8.16 20.87 -12.61
C CYS A 271 8.29 22.21 -11.88
N GLU A 272 7.32 23.11 -12.09
CA GLU A 272 7.33 24.42 -11.45
C GLU A 272 7.26 24.31 -9.92
N HIS A 273 6.31 23.51 -9.43
CA HIS A 273 6.06 23.44 -7.99
C HIS A 273 7.12 22.65 -7.24
N ILE A 274 7.72 21.60 -7.83
CA ILE A 274 8.81 20.88 -7.17
C ILE A 274 10.08 21.71 -7.06
N ILE A 275 10.37 22.54 -8.06
CA ILE A 275 11.49 23.47 -8.03
C ILE A 275 11.26 24.54 -6.95
N LYS A 276 10.04 25.09 -6.86
CA LYS A 276 9.67 26.03 -5.81
C LYS A 276 9.75 25.39 -4.42
N LEU A 277 9.27 24.15 -4.28
CA LEU A 277 9.27 23.43 -3.00
C LEU A 277 10.69 23.14 -2.54
N GLU A 278 11.56 22.68 -3.43
CA GLU A 278 12.97 22.47 -3.10
C GLU A 278 13.64 23.78 -2.68
N LYS A 279 13.46 24.83 -3.45
CA LYS A 279 14.02 26.16 -3.14
C LYS A 279 13.54 26.71 -1.78
N ALA A 280 12.29 26.43 -1.41
CA ALA A 280 11.70 26.86 -0.15
C ALA A 280 12.21 26.03 1.05
N ILE A 281 12.39 24.74 0.88
CA ILE A 281 12.75 23.81 1.96
C ILE A 281 14.26 23.62 2.10
N HIS A 282 15.01 23.61 1.01
CA HIS A 282 16.45 23.33 1.00
C HIS A 282 17.28 24.17 1.99
N PRO A 283 17.04 25.50 2.14
CA PRO A 283 17.78 26.31 3.10
C PRO A 283 17.66 25.85 4.56
N HIS A 284 16.57 25.12 4.88
CA HIS A 284 16.28 24.62 6.23
C HIS A 284 16.85 23.23 6.51
N ILE A 285 17.29 22.48 5.48
CA ILE A 285 17.77 21.09 5.60
C ILE A 285 18.98 20.95 6.53
N ALA A 286 19.95 21.85 6.41
CA ALA A 286 21.15 21.81 7.26
C ALA A 286 20.79 22.04 8.75
N GLY A 287 19.93 23.02 9.03
CA GLY A 287 19.46 23.31 10.39
C GLY A 287 18.64 22.15 10.97
N LEU A 288 17.74 21.55 10.19
CA LEU A 288 16.98 20.38 10.61
C LEU A 288 17.90 19.19 10.92
N LYS A 289 18.91 18.96 10.08
CA LYS A 289 19.89 17.88 10.28
C LYS A 289 20.62 18.03 11.61
N ASN A 290 21.06 19.24 11.94
CA ASN A 290 21.72 19.55 13.21
C ASN A 290 20.78 19.34 14.39
N ALA A 291 19.55 19.83 14.32
CA ALA A 291 18.53 19.65 15.35
C ALA A 291 18.23 18.16 15.63
N LEU A 292 18.13 17.35 14.57
CA LEU A 292 17.94 15.91 14.68
C LEU A 292 19.15 15.18 15.29
N GLN A 293 20.36 15.67 15.11
CA GLN A 293 21.56 15.13 15.73
C GLN A 293 21.61 15.45 17.24
N SER A 294 21.29 16.68 17.61
CA SER A 294 21.24 17.10 19.04
C SER A 294 20.19 16.29 19.82
N GLN A 295 19.02 16.08 19.23
CA GLN A 295 17.97 15.32 19.88
C GLN A 295 18.32 13.83 20.07
N ARG A 296 19.15 13.25 19.21
CA ARG A 296 19.64 11.89 19.41
C ARG A 296 20.55 11.76 20.62
N HIS A 297 21.42 12.74 20.85
CA HIS A 297 22.33 12.75 22.01
C HIS A 297 21.55 12.86 23.33
N GLU A 298 20.49 13.69 23.37
CA GLU A 298 19.63 13.81 24.57
C GLU A 298 18.93 12.48 24.92
N ILE A 299 18.46 11.74 23.92
CA ILE A 299 17.78 10.43 24.14
C ILE A 299 18.78 9.33 24.53
N GLU A 300 20.05 9.41 24.11
CA GLU A 300 21.11 8.45 24.44
C GLU A 300 21.75 8.74 25.82
N GLU A 301 21.66 9.97 26.34
CA GLU A 301 22.13 10.36 27.68
C GLU A 301 21.09 10.09 28.79
N ASP A 302 19.79 9.97 28.44
CA ASP A 302 18.69 9.69 29.39
C ASP A 302 18.38 8.18 29.54
N ASN A 303 19.11 7.26 28.87
CA ASN A 303 19.00 5.80 28.99
C ASN A 303 20.30 5.20 29.53
#